data_8450bf005c25137f592ce0c2e52f5eb0
#
_entry.id   8450bf005c25137f592ce0c2e52f5eb0
#
_cell.length_a   1.000
_cell.length_b   1.000
_cell.length_c   1.000
_cell.angle_alpha   90.00
_cell.angle_beta   90.00
_cell.angle_gamma   90.00
#
_symmetry.space_group_name_H-M   'P 1'
#
loop_
_entity.id
_entity.type
_entity.pdbx_description
1 polymer ?
#
loop_
_entity_poly.entity_id
_entity_poly.type
_entity_poly.pdbx_seq_one_letter_code
_entity_poly.pdbx_strand_id
1 'polypeptide(L)' 'MATNNRLKAARTLRGWTQLQLAEQVGLKEIEISRYETGRSQPDPDTKRRIAETLQMPAYELFDA' A
#
# COMPACT_ATOMS: atom_id res chain seq x y z
N MET A 1 -7.68 14.42 6.56
CA MET A 1 -7.61 13.12 5.88
C MET A 1 -6.70 12.19 6.64
N ALA A 2 -7.07 10.94 6.74
CA ALA A 2 -6.27 9.97 7.46
C ALA A 2 -5.15 9.44 6.57
N THR A 3 -3.91 9.48 7.08
CA THR A 3 -2.81 8.79 6.42
C THR A 3 -2.96 7.29 6.64
N ASN A 4 -2.43 6.50 5.73
CA ASN A 4 -2.45 5.05 5.88
C ASN A 4 -1.13 4.58 6.48
N ASN A 5 -1.02 4.69 7.79
CA ASN A 5 0.19 4.28 8.50
C ASN A 5 0.37 2.76 8.49
N ARG A 6 -0.70 1.99 8.33
CA ARG A 6 -0.61 0.53 8.28
C ARG A 6 0.07 0.08 6.99
N LEU A 7 -0.28 0.70 5.87
CA LEU A 7 0.39 0.42 4.61
C LEU A 7 1.86 0.77 4.68
N LYS A 8 2.18 1.94 5.20
CA LYS A 8 3.56 2.36 5.34
C LYS A 8 4.34 1.42 6.26
N ALA A 9 3.75 1.03 7.39
CA ALA A 9 4.41 0.12 8.34
C ALA A 9 4.66 -1.25 7.71
N ALA A 10 3.67 -1.79 6.99
CA ALA A 10 3.83 -3.09 6.33
C ALA A 10 4.94 -3.04 5.29
N ARG A 11 5.01 -1.94 4.53
CA ARG A 11 6.05 -1.75 3.54
C ARG A 11 7.43 -1.68 4.18
N THR A 12 7.56 -0.88 5.25
CA THR A 12 8.86 -0.70 5.90
C THR A 12 9.32 -1.96 6.62
N LEU A 13 8.39 -2.78 7.11
CA LEU A 13 8.73 -4.07 7.69
C LEU A 13 9.39 -5.01 6.67
N ARG A 14 9.04 -4.84 5.40
CA ARG A 14 9.68 -5.59 4.32
C ARG A 14 11.00 -4.99 3.90
N GLY A 15 11.36 -3.82 4.44
CA GLY A 15 12.56 -3.11 4.05
C GLY A 15 12.45 -2.47 2.67
N TRP A 16 11.23 -2.20 2.20
CA TRP A 16 10.99 -1.65 0.87
C TRP A 16 10.77 -0.15 0.91
N THR A 17 11.33 0.56 -0.08
CA THR A 17 10.95 1.94 -0.36
C THR A 17 9.60 1.96 -1.06
N GLN A 18 9.01 3.15 -1.19
CA GLN A 18 7.77 3.30 -1.95
C GLN A 18 7.95 2.82 -3.40
N LEU A 19 9.09 3.14 -4.00
CA LEU A 19 9.37 2.68 -5.36
C LEU A 19 9.45 1.15 -5.42
N GLN A 20 10.11 0.54 -4.46
CA GLN A 20 10.24 -0.92 -4.44
C GLN A 20 8.89 -1.61 -4.31
N LEU A 21 8.02 -1.11 -3.42
CA LEU A 21 6.67 -1.67 -3.32
C LEU A 21 5.91 -1.48 -4.62
N ALA A 22 6.00 -0.29 -5.22
CA ALA A 22 5.33 -0.01 -6.49
C ALA A 22 5.77 -1.01 -7.55
N GLU A 23 7.07 -1.28 -7.64
CA GLU A 23 7.59 -2.25 -8.59
C GLU A 23 7.06 -3.66 -8.35
N GLN A 24 6.92 -4.05 -7.09
CA GLN A 24 6.42 -5.37 -6.74
C GLN A 24 4.96 -5.56 -7.13
N VAL A 25 4.15 -4.52 -7.07
CA VAL A 25 2.72 -4.63 -7.41
C VAL A 25 2.39 -4.11 -8.81
N GLY A 26 3.37 -3.63 -9.54
CA GLY A 26 3.12 -3.12 -10.90
C GLY A 26 2.45 -1.76 -10.92
N LEU A 27 2.73 -0.92 -9.95
CA LEU A 27 2.19 0.42 -9.83
C LEU A 27 3.31 1.46 -9.94
N LYS A 28 2.92 2.73 -9.94
CA LYS A 28 3.88 3.82 -9.92
C LYS A 28 4.14 4.26 -8.49
N GLU A 29 5.34 4.76 -8.23
CA GLU A 29 5.71 5.23 -6.91
C GLU A 29 4.76 6.29 -6.40
N ILE A 30 4.30 7.21 -7.27
CA ILE A 30 3.39 8.27 -6.87
C ILE A 30 2.06 7.71 -6.37
N GLU A 31 1.61 6.58 -6.92
CA GLU A 31 0.39 5.95 -6.46
C GLU A 31 0.53 5.43 -5.05
N ILE A 32 1.65 4.77 -4.74
CA ILE A 32 1.92 4.29 -3.39
C ILE A 32 1.98 5.47 -2.42
N SER A 33 2.65 6.55 -2.80
CA SER A 33 2.72 7.75 -1.97
C SER A 33 1.34 8.31 -1.67
N ARG A 34 0.46 8.38 -2.67
CA ARG A 34 -0.89 8.89 -2.48
C ARG A 34 -1.72 8.00 -1.57
N TYR A 35 -1.55 6.69 -1.68
CA TYR A 35 -2.26 5.75 -0.80
C TYR A 35 -1.78 5.90 0.64
N GLU A 36 -0.49 6.05 0.85
CA GLU A 36 0.06 6.19 2.21
C GLU A 36 -0.31 7.53 2.86
N THR A 37 -0.46 8.57 2.06
CA THR A 37 -0.81 9.90 2.59
C THR A 37 -2.33 10.13 2.66
N GLY A 38 -3.13 9.18 2.20
CA GLY A 38 -4.59 9.31 2.22
C GLY A 38 -5.15 10.19 1.14
N ARG A 39 -4.36 10.57 0.14
CA ARG A 39 -4.81 11.42 -0.95
C ARG A 39 -5.70 10.68 -1.93
N SER A 40 -5.52 9.38 -2.05
CA SER A 40 -6.38 8.55 -2.86
C SER A 40 -6.47 7.17 -2.25
N GLN A 41 -7.48 6.40 -2.68
CA GLN A 41 -7.69 5.03 -2.23
C GLN A 41 -7.54 4.10 -3.42
N PRO A 42 -6.84 2.97 -3.27
CA PRO A 42 -6.81 1.99 -4.35
C PRO A 42 -8.18 1.35 -4.50
N ASP A 43 -8.51 0.93 -5.74
CA ASP A 43 -9.74 0.18 -5.97
C ASP A 43 -9.61 -1.22 -5.34
N PRO A 44 -10.71 -1.99 -5.26
CA PRO A 44 -10.67 -3.30 -4.59
C PRO A 44 -9.65 -4.26 -5.18
N ASP A 45 -9.47 -4.26 -6.49
CA ASP A 45 -8.49 -5.14 -7.14
C ASP A 45 -7.06 -4.74 -6.76
N THR A 46 -6.78 -3.45 -6.77
CA THR A 46 -5.45 -2.95 -6.40
C THR A 46 -5.17 -3.20 -4.92
N LYS A 47 -6.18 -3.02 -4.05
CA LYS A 47 -6.04 -3.36 -2.63
C LYS A 47 -5.63 -4.81 -2.44
N ARG A 48 -6.28 -5.70 -3.17
CA ARG A 48 -5.98 -7.13 -3.09
C ARG A 48 -4.55 -7.43 -3.54
N ARG A 49 -4.12 -6.81 -4.64
CA ARG A 49 -2.77 -7.03 -5.16
C ARG A 49 -1.70 -6.55 -4.19
N ILE A 50 -1.90 -5.39 -3.58
CA ILE A 50 -0.99 -4.87 -2.58
C ILE A 50 -0.97 -5.80 -1.36
N ALA A 51 -2.15 -6.23 -0.91
CA ALA A 51 -2.27 -7.11 0.25
C ALA A 51 -1.57 -8.45 0.00
N GLU A 52 -1.76 -9.05 -1.16
CA GLU A 52 -1.09 -10.30 -1.51
C GLU A 52 0.43 -10.13 -1.52
N THR A 53 0.91 -9.01 -2.08
CA THR A 53 2.34 -8.74 -2.14
C THR A 53 2.94 -8.58 -0.73
N LEU A 54 2.20 -7.93 0.17
CA LEU A 54 2.63 -7.72 1.54
C LEU A 54 2.27 -8.89 2.46
N GLN A 55 1.56 -9.89 1.94
CA GLN A 55 1.14 -11.09 2.69
C GLN A 55 0.33 -10.73 3.92
N MET A 56 -0.59 -9.79 3.77
CA MET A 56 -1.49 -9.34 4.83
C MET A 56 -2.91 -9.26 4.27
N PRO A 57 -3.94 -9.43 5.13
CA PRO A 57 -5.30 -9.22 4.67
C PRO A 57 -5.52 -7.76 4.25
N ALA A 58 -6.27 -7.56 3.18
CA ALA A 58 -6.53 -6.21 2.68
C ALA A 58 -7.21 -5.32 3.73
N TYR A 59 -8.10 -5.91 4.55
CA TYR A 59 -8.81 -5.12 5.56
C TYR A 59 -7.85 -4.57 6.63
N GLU A 60 -6.75 -5.23 6.90
CA GLU A 60 -5.76 -4.72 7.85
C GLU A 60 -5.00 -3.53 7.29
N LEU A 61 -4.85 -3.47 5.96
CA LEU A 61 -4.10 -2.40 5.32
C LEU A 61 -4.97 -1.18 5.00
N PHE A 62 -6.24 -1.40 4.66
CA PHE A 62 -7.05 -0.32 4.09
C PHE A 62 -8.37 -0.04 4.80
N ASP A 63 -8.87 -0.97 5.60
CA ASP A 63 -10.22 -0.84 6.14
C ASP A 63 -10.27 -0.77 7.67
N ALA A 64 -9.13 -0.69 8.30
CA ALA A 64 -9.08 -0.68 9.76
C ALA A 64 -9.16 0.72 10.34
#